data_14a90f95681cf20c59ad75a0d9b3ddee
#
_entry.id   14a90f95681cf20c59ad75a0d9b3ddee
#
_cell.length_a   1.000
_cell.length_b   1.000
_cell.length_c   1.000
_cell.angle_alpha   90.00
_cell.angle_beta   90.00
_cell.angle_gamma   90.00
#
_symmetry.space_group_name_H-M   'P 1'
#
loop_
_entity.id
_entity.type
_entity.pdbx_description
1 polymer ?
#
loop_
_entity_poly.entity_id
_entity_poly.type
_entity_poly.pdbx_seq_one_letter_code
_entity_poly.pdbx_strand_id
1 'polypeptide(L)'
;FFLIDIPMDFQRKNINPNRLKSFKSIKKKIPKKYIIRQIEKIKDLLLKSKRPTIIVGGGVRYSKTTRELLLCVKKLNIPIVTTWSGVDSISHDYKNYIGCIGVYGSRAANFTIQNSDFILCLGSRLDTRITGGVPKNFGREAIIAAVDIDKNELNKERGLNIDIKINT
;
A
#
# COMPACT_ATOMS: atom_id res chain seq x y z
N PHE A 1 0.15 8.48 12.27
CA PHE A 1 -0.34 9.53 13.17
C PHE A 1 0.80 9.98 14.06
N PHE A 2 0.96 11.28 14.23
CA PHE A 2 1.88 11.86 15.20
C PHE A 2 1.05 12.48 16.32
N LEU A 3 1.37 12.14 17.56
CA LEU A 3 0.87 12.83 18.74
C LEU A 3 2.00 13.74 19.22
N ILE A 4 1.71 15.03 19.34
CA ILE A 4 2.62 16.00 19.93
C ILE A 4 1.99 16.45 21.25
N ASP A 5 2.60 16.05 22.34
CA ASP A 5 2.25 16.54 23.67
C ASP A 5 3.11 17.76 24.00
N ILE A 6 2.45 18.90 24.23
CA ILE A 6 3.12 20.15 24.58
C ILE A 6 2.67 20.54 25.97
N PRO A 7 3.52 20.35 27.01
CA PRO A 7 3.22 20.76 28.37
C PRO A 7 2.87 22.24 28.48
N MET A 8 2.03 22.59 29.45
CA MET A 8 1.45 23.93 29.61
C MET A 8 2.49 25.03 29.78
N ASP A 9 3.59 24.74 30.48
CA ASP A 9 4.71 25.65 30.68
C ASP A 9 5.42 26.01 29.37
N PHE A 10 5.57 25.04 28.46
CA PHE A 10 6.10 25.27 27.11
C PHE A 10 5.16 26.10 26.24
N GLN A 11 3.83 25.90 26.35
CA GLN A 11 2.85 26.66 25.59
C GLN A 11 2.86 28.15 25.93
N ARG A 12 3.24 28.49 27.15
CA ARG A 12 3.29 29.89 27.66
C ARG A 12 4.68 30.53 27.59
N LYS A 13 5.68 29.79 27.16
CA LYS A 13 7.06 30.24 27.11
C LYS A 13 7.29 31.22 25.96
N ASN A 14 7.86 32.38 26.27
CA ASN A 14 8.32 33.30 25.24
C ASN A 14 9.49 32.70 24.48
N ILE A 15 9.38 32.62 23.17
CA ILE A 15 10.42 32.07 22.27
C ILE A 15 10.85 33.15 21.27
N ASN A 16 12.12 33.06 20.84
CA ASN A 16 12.58 33.83 19.69
C ASN A 16 12.69 32.87 18.50
N PRO A 17 11.76 32.94 17.50
CA PRO A 17 11.73 32.02 16.38
C PRO A 17 13.04 32.00 15.56
N ASN A 18 13.74 33.14 15.50
CA ASN A 18 14.96 33.28 14.72
C ASN A 18 16.17 32.54 15.32
N ARG A 19 16.08 32.15 16.60
CA ARG A 19 17.11 31.36 17.29
C ARG A 19 16.82 29.86 17.31
N LEU A 20 15.67 29.44 16.82
CA LEU A 20 15.28 28.03 16.79
C LEU A 20 15.79 27.36 15.50
N LYS A 21 16.30 26.14 15.66
CA LYS A 21 16.66 25.31 14.50
C LYS A 21 15.40 24.74 13.87
N SER A 22 15.23 24.98 12.56
CA SER A 22 14.13 24.37 11.82
C SER A 22 14.31 22.86 11.66
N PHE A 23 13.19 22.13 11.56
CA PHE A 23 13.21 20.71 11.22
C PHE A 23 13.73 20.52 9.79
N LYS A 24 14.73 19.65 9.64
CA LYS A 24 15.24 19.23 8.32
C LYS A 24 14.81 17.79 8.08
N SER A 25 13.97 17.57 7.07
CA SER A 25 13.59 16.24 6.65
C SER A 25 14.79 15.49 6.08
N ILE A 26 15.05 14.30 6.61
CA ILE A 26 16.08 13.40 6.07
C ILE A 26 15.45 12.58 4.95
N LYS A 27 15.76 12.95 3.70
CA LYS A 27 15.34 12.13 2.54
C LYS A 27 16.25 10.91 2.44
N LYS A 28 15.75 9.74 2.78
CA LYS A 28 16.46 8.48 2.51
C LYS A 28 16.47 8.23 1.00
N LYS A 29 17.65 8.12 0.40
CA LYS A 29 17.80 7.68 -0.99
C LYS A 29 17.80 6.14 -1.02
N ILE A 30 16.83 5.55 -1.69
CA ILE A 30 16.79 4.11 -1.92
C ILE A 30 17.56 3.81 -3.22
N PRO A 31 18.49 2.85 -3.23
CA PRO A 31 19.25 2.52 -4.43
C PRO A 31 18.34 2.06 -5.57
N LYS A 32 18.39 2.74 -6.72
CA LYS A 32 17.60 2.36 -7.91
C LYS A 32 17.77 0.90 -8.30
N LYS A 33 19.01 0.37 -8.22
CA LYS A 33 19.31 -1.03 -8.54
C LYS A 33 18.51 -2.02 -7.70
N TYR A 34 18.30 -1.73 -6.42
CA TYR A 34 17.46 -2.55 -5.55
C TYR A 34 16.02 -2.58 -6.03
N ILE A 35 15.44 -1.40 -6.30
CA ILE A 35 14.04 -1.28 -6.76
C ILE A 35 13.85 -2.01 -8.09
N ILE A 36 14.74 -1.83 -9.06
CA ILE A 36 14.68 -2.50 -10.37
C ILE A 36 14.66 -4.01 -10.20
N ARG A 37 15.56 -4.59 -9.40
CA ARG A 37 15.60 -6.02 -9.13
C ARG A 37 14.29 -6.56 -8.54
N GLN A 38 13.67 -5.80 -7.62
CA GLN A 38 12.38 -6.19 -7.04
C GLN A 38 11.25 -6.10 -8.07
N ILE A 39 11.26 -5.09 -8.93
CA ILE A 39 10.28 -4.95 -10.01
C ILE A 39 10.38 -6.11 -11.00
N GLU A 40 11.58 -6.53 -11.38
CA GLU A 40 11.79 -7.71 -12.25
C GLU A 40 11.22 -8.98 -11.60
N LYS A 41 11.49 -9.20 -10.33
CA LYS A 41 10.90 -10.32 -9.59
C LYS A 41 9.38 -10.30 -9.56
N ILE A 42 8.77 -9.12 -9.32
CA ILE A 42 7.31 -8.95 -9.36
C ILE A 42 6.78 -9.25 -10.76
N LYS A 43 7.44 -8.73 -11.80
CA LYS A 43 7.06 -8.97 -13.20
C LYS A 43 7.05 -10.46 -13.53
N ASP A 44 8.09 -11.19 -13.13
CA ASP A 44 8.20 -12.64 -13.39
C ASP A 44 7.09 -13.43 -12.68
N LEU A 45 6.77 -13.07 -11.44
CA LEU A 45 5.67 -13.69 -10.69
C LEU A 45 4.32 -13.36 -11.30
N LEU A 46 4.10 -12.10 -11.70
CA LEU A 46 2.88 -11.66 -12.36
C LEU A 46 2.64 -12.41 -13.67
N LEU A 47 3.69 -12.62 -14.48
CA LEU A 47 3.58 -13.36 -15.76
C LEU A 47 3.30 -14.85 -15.55
N LYS A 48 3.70 -15.44 -14.43
CA LYS A 48 3.43 -16.84 -14.07
C LYS A 48 2.08 -17.05 -13.39
N SER A 49 1.51 -15.99 -12.84
CA SER A 49 0.25 -16.03 -12.13
C SER A 49 -0.93 -16.23 -13.08
N LYS A 50 -1.90 -17.04 -12.67
CA LYS A 50 -3.15 -17.29 -13.40
C LYS A 50 -4.29 -16.39 -12.91
N ARG A 51 -4.23 -15.93 -11.68
CA ARG A 51 -5.26 -15.12 -11.02
C ARG A 51 -4.64 -13.96 -10.24
N PRO A 52 -3.86 -13.08 -10.94
CA PRO A 52 -3.24 -11.94 -10.29
C PRO A 52 -4.26 -10.87 -9.93
N THR A 53 -4.02 -10.15 -8.84
CA THR A 53 -4.86 -9.00 -8.43
C THR A 53 -3.98 -7.87 -7.90
N ILE A 54 -4.35 -6.63 -8.22
CA ILE A 54 -3.73 -5.43 -7.65
C ILE A 54 -4.63 -4.86 -6.56
N ILE A 55 -4.04 -4.58 -5.39
CA ILE A 55 -4.66 -3.79 -4.34
C ILE A 55 -4.09 -2.38 -4.38
N VAL A 56 -4.97 -1.39 -4.49
CA VAL A 56 -4.60 0.03 -4.49
C VAL A 56 -5.02 0.67 -3.17
N GLY A 57 -4.05 1.14 -2.43
CA GLY A 57 -4.24 1.88 -1.18
C GLY A 57 -4.08 3.39 -1.34
N GLY A 58 -4.32 4.13 -0.27
CA GLY A 58 -4.21 5.60 -0.25
C GLY A 58 -2.81 6.14 -0.53
N GLY A 59 -1.76 5.33 -0.33
CA GLY A 59 -0.37 5.70 -0.63
C GLY A 59 -0.14 6.09 -2.09
N VAL A 60 -0.88 5.49 -3.02
CA VAL A 60 -0.81 5.84 -4.45
C VAL A 60 -1.22 7.29 -4.70
N ARG A 61 -2.30 7.75 -4.06
CA ARG A 61 -2.74 9.14 -4.15
C ARG A 61 -1.76 10.08 -3.44
N TYR A 62 -1.31 9.74 -2.24
CA TYR A 62 -0.35 10.55 -1.49
C TYR A 62 1.00 10.71 -2.20
N SER A 63 1.43 9.70 -2.94
CA SER A 63 2.64 9.77 -3.78
C SER A 63 2.42 10.51 -5.11
N LYS A 64 1.17 10.89 -5.43
CA LYS A 64 0.77 11.55 -6.69
C LYS A 64 1.05 10.69 -7.93
N THR A 65 1.00 9.36 -7.80
CA THR A 65 1.29 8.38 -8.87
C THR A 65 0.05 7.74 -9.49
N THR A 66 -1.12 8.36 -9.34
CA THR A 66 -2.37 7.84 -9.91
C THR A 66 -2.33 7.72 -11.43
N ARG A 67 -1.68 8.66 -12.12
CA ARG A 67 -1.52 8.62 -13.60
C ARG A 67 -0.67 7.42 -14.02
N GLU A 68 0.44 7.19 -13.37
CA GLU A 68 1.34 6.06 -13.62
C GLU A 68 0.65 4.74 -13.33
N LEU A 69 -0.13 4.66 -12.23
CA LEU A 69 -0.97 3.52 -11.93
C LEU A 69 -1.93 3.22 -13.08
N LEU A 70 -2.70 4.22 -13.56
CA LEU A 70 -3.66 4.04 -14.65
C LEU A 70 -3.00 3.55 -15.94
N LEU A 71 -1.81 4.04 -16.28
CA LEU A 71 -1.05 3.56 -17.44
C LEU A 71 -0.59 2.10 -17.25
N CYS A 72 -0.16 1.74 -16.06
CA CYS A 72 0.28 0.40 -15.71
C CYS A 72 -0.88 -0.61 -15.80
N VAL A 73 -2.01 -0.31 -15.13
CA VAL A 73 -3.15 -1.23 -15.07
C VAL A 73 -3.84 -1.45 -16.43
N LYS A 74 -3.85 -0.42 -17.28
CA LYS A 74 -4.34 -0.56 -18.68
C LYS A 74 -3.51 -1.56 -19.49
N LYS A 75 -2.19 -1.58 -19.27
CA LYS A 75 -1.29 -2.53 -19.94
C LYS A 75 -1.41 -3.94 -19.38
N LEU A 76 -1.54 -4.08 -18.06
CA LEU A 76 -1.60 -5.38 -17.39
C LEU A 76 -2.94 -6.09 -17.61
N ASN A 77 -4.03 -5.35 -17.73
CA ASN A 77 -5.39 -5.88 -17.95
C ASN A 77 -5.82 -6.93 -16.90
N ILE A 78 -5.44 -6.76 -15.65
CA ILE A 78 -5.75 -7.65 -14.52
C ILE A 78 -6.76 -7.02 -13.56
N PRO A 79 -7.45 -7.80 -12.71
CA PRO A 79 -8.36 -7.28 -11.70
C PRO A 79 -7.71 -6.31 -10.74
N ILE A 80 -8.45 -5.26 -10.39
CA ILE A 80 -8.03 -4.25 -9.43
C ILE A 80 -9.09 -4.11 -8.36
N VAL A 81 -8.62 -4.05 -7.13
CA VAL A 81 -9.44 -3.71 -5.97
C VAL A 81 -8.81 -2.55 -5.22
N THR A 82 -9.61 -1.78 -4.52
CA THR A 82 -9.11 -0.67 -3.71
C THR A 82 -9.31 -0.95 -2.23
N THR A 83 -8.49 -0.35 -1.40
CA THR A 83 -8.83 -0.16 0.01
C THR A 83 -9.71 1.08 0.14
N TRP A 84 -10.34 1.27 1.29
CA TRP A 84 -11.19 2.43 1.53
C TRP A 84 -10.46 3.77 1.28
N SER A 85 -9.21 3.88 1.73
CA SER A 85 -8.39 5.08 1.51
C SER A 85 -7.89 5.28 0.07
N GLY A 86 -8.05 4.26 -0.79
CA GLY A 86 -7.62 4.28 -2.19
C GLY A 86 -8.78 4.29 -3.19
N VAL A 87 -10.04 4.38 -2.73
CA VAL A 87 -11.25 4.25 -3.57
C VAL A 87 -11.32 5.28 -4.70
N ASP A 88 -10.76 6.46 -4.51
CA ASP A 88 -10.71 7.56 -5.48
C ASP A 88 -9.54 7.49 -6.46
N SER A 89 -8.70 6.44 -6.38
CA SER A 89 -7.55 6.27 -7.26
C SER A 89 -7.89 5.60 -8.60
N ILE A 90 -9.05 4.96 -8.70
CA ILE A 90 -9.53 4.24 -9.89
C ILE A 90 -10.97 4.63 -10.17
N SER A 91 -11.30 4.94 -11.44
CA SER A 91 -12.68 5.17 -11.84
C SER A 91 -13.50 3.89 -11.71
N HIS A 92 -14.74 4.04 -11.22
CA HIS A 92 -15.72 2.94 -11.14
C HIS A 92 -16.06 2.33 -12.51
N ASP A 93 -15.93 3.10 -13.59
CA ASP A 93 -16.18 2.65 -14.96
C ASP A 93 -15.00 1.86 -15.54
N TYR A 94 -13.91 1.73 -14.81
CA TYR A 94 -12.79 0.92 -15.30
C TYR A 94 -13.16 -0.56 -15.29
N LYS A 95 -13.12 -1.19 -16.48
CA LYS A 95 -13.66 -2.55 -16.73
C LYS A 95 -13.13 -3.64 -15.78
N ASN A 96 -11.91 -3.49 -15.26
CA ASN A 96 -11.28 -4.46 -14.36
C ASN A 96 -11.33 -4.03 -12.89
N TYR A 97 -12.03 -2.94 -12.58
CA TYR A 97 -12.26 -2.54 -11.20
C TYR A 97 -13.37 -3.38 -10.57
N ILE A 98 -13.04 -4.14 -9.53
CA ILE A 98 -13.98 -5.07 -8.88
C ILE A 98 -14.68 -4.43 -7.69
N GLY A 99 -14.05 -3.43 -7.07
CA GLY A 99 -14.60 -2.72 -5.92
C GLY A 99 -13.62 -2.58 -4.76
N CYS A 100 -14.16 -2.16 -3.62
CA CYS A 100 -13.41 -1.98 -2.39
C CYS A 100 -13.33 -3.31 -1.61
N ILE A 101 -12.19 -3.59 -0.98
CA ILE A 101 -11.95 -4.76 -0.13
C ILE A 101 -12.00 -4.41 1.36
N GLY A 102 -12.05 -5.45 2.17
CA GLY A 102 -12.00 -5.38 3.63
C GLY A 102 -13.37 -5.56 4.27
N VAL A 103 -13.48 -5.22 5.56
CA VAL A 103 -14.69 -5.43 6.38
C VAL A 103 -15.92 -4.73 5.80
N TYR A 104 -15.72 -3.56 5.21
CA TYR A 104 -16.77 -2.76 4.55
C TYR A 104 -16.70 -2.86 3.03
N GLY A 105 -15.96 -3.83 2.52
CA GLY A 105 -15.77 -4.04 1.09
C GLY A 105 -16.89 -4.82 0.44
N SER A 106 -16.89 -4.82 -0.90
CA SER A 106 -17.84 -5.61 -1.67
C SER A 106 -17.51 -7.11 -1.57
N ARG A 107 -18.55 -7.94 -1.66
CA ARG A 107 -18.39 -9.40 -1.69
C ARG A 107 -17.50 -9.83 -2.85
N ALA A 108 -17.71 -9.25 -4.05
CA ALA A 108 -16.93 -9.57 -5.24
C ALA A 108 -15.44 -9.27 -5.04
N ALA A 109 -15.09 -8.09 -4.51
CA ALA A 109 -13.69 -7.71 -4.28
C ALA A 109 -13.01 -8.62 -3.23
N ASN A 110 -13.70 -8.95 -2.14
CA ASN A 110 -13.16 -9.85 -1.12
C ASN A 110 -12.96 -11.28 -1.68
N PHE A 111 -13.89 -11.80 -2.49
CA PHE A 111 -13.70 -13.10 -3.15
C PHE A 111 -12.57 -13.07 -4.19
N THR A 112 -12.38 -11.95 -4.89
CA THR A 112 -11.25 -11.79 -5.82
C THR A 112 -9.93 -11.99 -5.10
N ILE A 113 -9.74 -11.35 -3.95
CA ILE A 113 -8.53 -11.52 -3.12
C ILE A 113 -8.36 -12.96 -2.65
N GLN A 114 -9.44 -13.60 -2.18
CA GLN A 114 -9.37 -14.98 -1.66
C GLN A 114 -9.04 -16.02 -2.73
N ASN A 115 -9.35 -15.73 -3.99
CA ASN A 115 -9.06 -16.62 -5.12
C ASN A 115 -7.80 -16.24 -5.90
N SER A 116 -7.08 -15.19 -5.48
CA SER A 116 -5.84 -14.77 -6.13
C SER A 116 -4.69 -15.74 -5.81
N ASP A 117 -3.79 -15.94 -6.77
CA ASP A 117 -2.52 -16.65 -6.59
C ASP A 117 -1.32 -15.68 -6.53
N PHE A 118 -1.53 -14.42 -6.91
CA PHE A 118 -0.58 -13.33 -6.73
C PHE A 118 -1.31 -12.03 -6.40
N ILE A 119 -0.85 -11.34 -5.37
CA ILE A 119 -1.40 -10.05 -4.94
C ILE A 119 -0.29 -9.00 -4.93
N LEU A 120 -0.46 -7.94 -5.74
CA LEU A 120 0.40 -6.77 -5.71
C LEU A 120 -0.30 -5.65 -4.93
N CYS A 121 0.18 -5.35 -3.74
CA CYS A 121 -0.34 -4.31 -2.88
C CYS A 121 0.47 -3.02 -3.03
N LEU A 122 -0.18 -1.94 -3.45
CA LEU A 122 0.44 -0.64 -3.68
C LEU A 122 -0.07 0.38 -2.66
N GLY A 123 0.81 0.84 -1.76
CA GLY A 123 0.53 1.90 -0.82
C GLY A 123 -0.61 1.63 0.17
N SER A 124 -0.69 0.38 0.68
CA SER A 124 -1.62 0.01 1.74
C SER A 124 -0.94 -0.77 2.85
N ARG A 125 -1.24 -0.41 4.08
CA ARG A 125 -0.71 -1.05 5.28
C ARG A 125 -1.21 -2.47 5.51
N LEU A 126 -2.23 -2.93 4.77
CA LEU A 126 -2.89 -4.22 4.96
C LEU A 126 -3.28 -4.49 6.44
N ASP A 127 -3.89 -3.51 7.07
CA ASP A 127 -4.34 -3.61 8.47
C ASP A 127 -5.52 -4.58 8.63
N THR A 128 -5.97 -4.80 9.87
CA THR A 128 -7.04 -5.76 10.19
C THR A 128 -8.39 -5.41 9.54
N ARG A 129 -8.63 -4.15 9.19
CA ARG A 129 -9.85 -3.74 8.46
C ARG A 129 -9.83 -4.24 7.01
N ILE A 130 -8.64 -4.43 6.46
CA ILE A 130 -8.44 -4.96 5.10
C ILE A 130 -8.30 -6.47 5.12
N THR A 131 -7.50 -7.03 6.02
CA THR A 131 -7.16 -8.45 6.06
C THR A 131 -8.15 -9.31 6.85
N GLY A 132 -8.99 -8.67 7.66
CA GLY A 132 -9.89 -9.34 8.60
C GLY A 132 -9.21 -9.69 9.93
N GLY A 133 -9.99 -10.28 10.85
CA GLY A 133 -9.54 -10.63 12.20
C GLY A 133 -8.52 -11.78 12.26
N VAL A 134 -8.38 -12.54 11.17
CA VAL A 134 -7.41 -13.64 11.05
C VAL A 134 -6.54 -13.41 9.80
N PRO A 135 -5.51 -12.55 9.88
CA PRO A 135 -4.73 -12.11 8.72
C PRO A 135 -4.08 -13.23 7.91
N LYS A 136 -3.74 -14.36 8.53
CA LYS A 136 -3.22 -15.55 7.84
C LYS A 136 -4.16 -16.14 6.78
N ASN A 137 -5.45 -15.81 6.86
CA ASN A 137 -6.45 -16.27 5.90
C ASN A 137 -6.61 -15.30 4.71
N PHE A 138 -5.93 -14.18 4.71
CA PHE A 138 -6.00 -13.20 3.63
C PHE A 138 -5.17 -13.66 2.43
N GLY A 139 -5.82 -13.86 1.28
CA GLY A 139 -5.14 -14.34 0.08
C GLY A 139 -4.37 -15.64 0.31
N ARG A 140 -5.01 -16.65 0.89
CA ARG A 140 -4.40 -17.88 1.44
C ARG A 140 -3.41 -18.59 0.52
N GLU A 141 -3.67 -18.56 -0.77
CA GLU A 141 -2.87 -19.21 -1.82
C GLU A 141 -1.96 -18.24 -2.57
N ALA A 142 -2.05 -16.95 -2.22
CA ALA A 142 -1.38 -15.90 -2.98
C ALA A 142 0.04 -15.62 -2.46
N ILE A 143 0.96 -15.43 -3.39
CA ILE A 143 2.22 -14.73 -3.11
C ILE A 143 1.89 -13.25 -2.99
N ILE A 144 2.23 -12.61 -1.88
CA ILE A 144 1.91 -11.21 -1.61
C ILE A 144 3.16 -10.34 -1.76
N ALA A 145 3.12 -9.42 -2.72
CA ALA A 145 4.09 -8.35 -2.88
C ALA A 145 3.50 -7.03 -2.38
N ALA A 146 4.20 -6.32 -1.50
CA ALA A 146 3.75 -5.04 -0.98
C ALA A 146 4.78 -3.93 -1.17
N VAL A 147 4.30 -2.77 -1.60
CA VAL A 147 5.07 -1.54 -1.79
C VAL A 147 4.55 -0.49 -0.82
N ASP A 148 5.40 -0.01 0.07
CA ASP A 148 5.04 1.03 1.04
C ASP A 148 6.24 1.91 1.39
N ILE A 149 5.97 3.16 1.77
CA ILE A 149 6.97 4.09 2.27
C ILE A 149 7.44 3.74 3.68
N ASP A 150 6.59 3.08 4.48
CA ASP A 150 6.90 2.71 5.85
C ASP A 150 7.43 1.28 5.94
N LYS A 151 8.76 1.20 6.18
CA LYS A 151 9.43 -0.08 6.39
C LYS A 151 8.88 -0.87 7.59
N ASN A 152 8.41 -0.17 8.63
CA ASN A 152 7.88 -0.82 9.82
C ASN A 152 6.54 -1.50 9.51
N GLU A 153 5.69 -0.87 8.70
CA GLU A 153 4.43 -1.48 8.25
C GLU A 153 4.68 -2.74 7.40
N LEU A 154 5.71 -2.72 6.53
CA LEU A 154 6.08 -3.89 5.73
C LEU A 154 6.63 -5.06 6.57
N ASN A 155 7.25 -4.78 7.72
CA ASN A 155 7.87 -5.78 8.59
C ASN A 155 7.07 -6.10 9.85
N LYS A 156 5.90 -5.51 10.00
CA LYS A 156 5.06 -5.69 11.17
C LYS A 156 4.58 -7.15 11.30
N GLU A 157 4.84 -7.74 12.45
CA GLU A 157 4.32 -9.06 12.80
C GLU A 157 2.83 -8.97 13.15
N ARG A 158 1.99 -9.45 12.26
CA ARG A 158 0.51 -9.42 12.40
C ARG A 158 -0.17 -10.69 11.90
N GLY A 159 0.61 -11.76 11.71
CA GLY A 159 0.10 -13.01 11.17
C GLY A 159 -0.17 -13.02 9.66
N LEU A 160 0.15 -11.92 8.95
CA LEU A 160 0.15 -11.85 7.49
C LEU A 160 1.57 -12.00 6.98
N ASN A 161 1.80 -12.98 6.10
CA ASN A 161 3.07 -13.09 5.39
C ASN A 161 3.09 -12.17 4.17
N ILE A 162 4.12 -11.32 4.06
CA ILE A 162 4.40 -10.53 2.86
C ILE A 162 5.70 -11.05 2.28
N ASP A 163 5.61 -11.71 1.11
CA ASP A 163 6.73 -12.44 0.48
C ASP A 163 7.74 -11.51 -0.17
N ILE A 164 7.25 -10.40 -0.74
CA ILE A 164 8.09 -9.39 -1.37
C ILE A 164 7.77 -8.02 -0.79
N LYS A 165 8.76 -7.40 -0.15
CA LYS A 165 8.64 -6.11 0.51
C LYS A 165 9.46 -5.07 -0.22
N ILE A 166 8.83 -4.03 -0.72
CA ILE A 166 9.50 -2.90 -1.38
C ILE A 166 9.22 -1.64 -0.57
N ASN A 167 10.26 -1.15 0.07
CA ASN A 167 10.22 0.14 0.74
C ASN A 167 10.69 1.24 -0.23
N THR A 168 9.87 2.23 -0.51
CA THR A 168 10.17 3.30 -1.49
C THR A 168 9.59 4.64 -1.05
#